data_d0bcef3895a8e6c53339f15e399ecde3
#
_entry.id   d0bcef3895a8e6c53339f15e399ecde3
#
_cell.length_a   1.000
_cell.length_b   1.000
_cell.length_c   1.000
_cell.angle_alpha   90.00
_cell.angle_beta   90.00
_cell.angle_gamma   90.00
#
_symmetry.space_group_name_H-M   'P 1'
#
loop_
_entity.id
_entity.type
_entity.pdbx_description
1 polymer ?
#
loop_
_entity_poly.entity_id
_entity_poly.type
_entity_poly.pdbx_seq_one_letter_code
_entity_poly.pdbx_strand_id
1 'polypeptide(L)'
;TEGWAFVVVHQLPASASMINVGDEVELSVDKEYQASLSRGHSAGHIAFLALNKVLAESYWRKDADRKDPLGSYDFNSYAQVTSFVTPELCTDKYRLGKTLKKRGLNVTDMLVNLDGIEADINQMIAGWLAEPTPVAMRLEGEALTDSRYWEWQLNADTLVSIPCGGTHIENTSELKSLSVKLTQLDDQHIEMLTHVIR
;
A
#
# COMPACT_ATOMS: atom_id res chain seq x y z
N THR A 1 12.11 -3.87 23.42
CA THR A 1 12.77 -5.08 23.95
C THR A 1 13.98 -4.62 24.74
N GLU A 2 14.00 -4.92 26.01
CA GLU A 2 15.10 -4.51 26.92
C GLU A 2 16.43 -5.04 26.38
N GLY A 3 17.46 -4.20 26.34
CA GLY A 3 18.78 -4.56 25.82
C GLY A 3 19.00 -4.39 24.32
N TRP A 4 18.00 -3.91 23.55
CA TRP A 4 18.15 -3.62 22.13
C TRP A 4 18.13 -2.12 21.86
N ALA A 5 19.06 -1.64 21.04
CA ALA A 5 19.06 -0.29 20.50
C ALA A 5 18.69 -0.34 19.00
N PHE A 6 17.77 0.53 18.59
CA PHE A 6 17.41 0.71 17.20
C PHE A 6 18.11 1.96 16.68
N VAL A 7 18.86 1.83 15.60
CA VAL A 7 19.62 2.93 15.00
C VAL A 7 19.34 3.02 13.50
N VAL A 8 19.28 4.23 13.00
CA VAL A 8 19.27 4.46 11.54
C VAL A 8 20.72 4.42 11.05
N VAL A 9 20.95 3.61 10.02
CA VAL A 9 22.26 3.51 9.37
C VAL A 9 22.19 3.96 7.93
N HIS A 10 23.23 4.65 7.45
CA HIS A 10 23.38 5.03 6.07
C HIS A 10 24.40 4.11 5.41
N GLN A 11 23.94 3.29 4.48
CA GLN A 11 24.81 2.42 3.69
C GLN A 11 25.48 3.24 2.59
N LEU A 12 26.78 3.31 2.66
CA LEU A 12 27.59 4.01 1.67
C LEU A 12 28.13 3.03 0.61
N PRO A 13 28.27 3.46 -0.67
CA PRO A 13 28.96 2.66 -1.66
C PRO A 13 30.44 2.48 -1.29
N ALA A 14 31.06 1.38 -1.74
CA ALA A 14 32.47 1.10 -1.47
C ALA A 14 33.43 2.20 -1.96
N SER A 15 33.01 3.02 -2.92
CA SER A 15 33.75 4.19 -3.41
C SER A 15 33.76 5.38 -2.43
N ALA A 16 32.95 5.36 -1.38
CA ALA A 16 32.89 6.42 -0.35
C ALA A 16 33.96 6.23 0.74
N SER A 17 35.10 5.63 0.43
CA SER A 17 36.20 5.32 1.35
C SER A 17 36.93 6.55 1.93
N MET A 18 36.48 7.76 1.59
CA MET A 18 37.06 9.02 2.09
C MET A 18 36.44 9.54 3.39
N ILE A 19 35.35 8.89 3.86
CA ILE A 19 34.65 9.29 5.11
C ILE A 19 35.21 8.46 6.27
N ASN A 20 35.69 9.13 7.30
CA ASN A 20 36.26 8.50 8.49
C ASN A 20 35.39 8.74 9.72
N VAL A 21 35.62 7.93 10.75
CA VAL A 21 34.96 8.14 12.07
C VAL A 21 35.39 9.49 12.63
N GLY A 22 34.42 10.33 12.95
CA GLY A 22 34.62 11.67 13.47
C GLY A 22 34.53 12.79 12.45
N ASP A 23 34.38 12.45 11.15
CA ASP A 23 34.11 13.45 10.13
C ASP A 23 32.70 14.04 10.29
N GLU A 24 32.59 15.34 10.07
CA GLU A 24 31.28 16.00 9.97
C GLU A 24 30.72 15.80 8.56
N VAL A 25 29.45 15.38 8.48
CA VAL A 25 28.78 15.10 7.20
C VAL A 25 27.46 15.85 7.12
N GLU A 26 27.13 16.32 5.93
CA GLU A 26 25.81 16.89 5.62
C GLU A 26 24.96 15.82 4.95
N LEU A 27 23.75 15.58 5.48
CA LEU A 27 22.76 14.66 4.92
C LEU A 27 21.69 15.46 4.19
N SER A 28 21.50 15.20 2.91
CA SER A 28 20.43 15.78 2.12
C SER A 28 19.51 14.69 1.54
N VAL A 29 18.20 14.95 1.54
CA VAL A 29 17.20 14.07 0.95
C VAL A 29 16.87 14.57 -0.45
N ASP A 30 16.91 13.66 -1.44
CA ASP A 30 16.34 13.93 -2.75
C ASP A 30 14.82 14.04 -2.62
N LYS A 31 14.32 15.28 -2.60
CA LYS A 31 12.91 15.59 -2.35
C LYS A 31 12.00 15.11 -3.47
N GLU A 32 12.46 15.14 -4.71
CA GLU A 32 11.66 14.67 -5.84
C GLU A 32 11.54 13.15 -5.84
N TYR A 33 12.64 12.45 -5.58
CA TYR A 33 12.64 11.01 -5.42
C TYR A 33 11.75 10.57 -4.25
N GLN A 34 11.86 11.23 -3.08
CA GLN A 34 11.01 10.97 -1.93
C GLN A 34 9.53 11.18 -2.27
N ALA A 35 9.17 12.28 -2.93
CA ALA A 35 7.79 12.57 -3.33
C ALA A 35 7.25 11.51 -4.30
N SER A 36 8.08 11.03 -5.24
CA SER A 36 7.68 9.97 -6.17
C SER A 36 7.44 8.62 -5.48
N LEU A 37 8.24 8.29 -4.46
CA LEU A 37 7.99 7.13 -3.60
C LEU A 37 6.73 7.31 -2.75
N SER A 38 6.51 8.51 -2.20
CA SER A 38 5.32 8.84 -1.41
C SER A 38 4.04 8.62 -2.21
N ARG A 39 4.03 9.03 -3.47
CA ARG A 39 2.90 8.81 -4.37
C ARG A 39 2.69 7.33 -4.68
N GLY A 40 3.73 6.59 -5.06
CA GLY A 40 3.65 5.15 -5.30
C GLY A 40 3.15 4.38 -4.08
N HIS A 41 3.63 4.73 -2.87
CA HIS A 41 3.24 4.07 -1.63
C HIS A 41 1.77 4.34 -1.27
N SER A 42 1.35 5.61 -1.32
CA SER A 42 -0.05 5.96 -1.05
C SER A 42 -1.01 5.37 -2.07
N ALA A 43 -0.60 5.33 -3.35
CA ALA A 43 -1.35 4.66 -4.40
C ALA A 43 -1.56 3.17 -4.10
N GLY A 44 -0.54 2.47 -3.60
CA GLY A 44 -0.64 1.08 -3.17
C GLY A 44 -1.69 0.88 -2.07
N HIS A 45 -1.73 1.77 -1.05
CA HIS A 45 -2.76 1.70 -0.01
C HIS A 45 -4.17 1.90 -0.56
N ILE A 46 -4.36 2.88 -1.42
CA ILE A 46 -5.66 3.14 -2.06
C ILE A 46 -6.09 1.94 -2.92
N ALA A 47 -5.16 1.37 -3.69
CA ALA A 47 -5.44 0.25 -4.58
C ALA A 47 -5.82 -1.03 -3.83
N PHE A 48 -5.12 -1.40 -2.75
CA PHE A 48 -5.50 -2.61 -2.03
C PHE A 48 -6.83 -2.46 -1.28
N LEU A 49 -7.19 -1.27 -0.80
CA LEU A 49 -8.50 -1.00 -0.22
C LEU A 49 -9.61 -1.18 -1.26
N ALA A 50 -9.39 -0.69 -2.50
CA ALA A 50 -10.32 -0.90 -3.60
C ALA A 50 -10.44 -2.39 -3.97
N LEU A 51 -9.32 -3.10 -4.07
CA LEU A 51 -9.30 -4.55 -4.30
C LEU A 51 -10.08 -5.30 -3.21
N ASN A 52 -9.83 -5.00 -1.93
CA ASN A 52 -10.55 -5.61 -0.82
C ASN A 52 -12.06 -5.41 -0.96
N LYS A 53 -12.48 -4.18 -1.28
CA LYS A 53 -13.89 -3.82 -1.39
C LYS A 53 -14.57 -4.50 -2.58
N VAL A 54 -13.97 -4.49 -3.76
CA VAL A 54 -14.49 -5.18 -4.96
C VAL A 54 -14.62 -6.68 -4.71
N LEU A 55 -13.61 -7.31 -4.10
CA LEU A 55 -13.69 -8.73 -3.78
C LEU A 55 -14.75 -9.04 -2.72
N ALA A 56 -14.94 -8.16 -1.73
CA ALA A 56 -15.93 -8.35 -0.69
C ALA A 56 -17.38 -8.37 -1.22
N GLU A 57 -17.65 -7.63 -2.29
CA GLU A 57 -18.99 -7.52 -2.87
C GLU A 57 -19.46 -8.80 -3.59
N SER A 58 -18.55 -9.58 -4.19
CA SER A 58 -18.95 -10.66 -5.09
C SER A 58 -18.21 -11.98 -4.95
N TYR A 59 -17.04 -12.00 -4.30
CA TYR A 59 -16.17 -13.19 -4.33
C TYR A 59 -16.03 -13.91 -2.99
N TRP A 60 -16.54 -13.35 -1.89
CA TRP A 60 -16.52 -13.99 -0.59
C TRP A 60 -17.87 -14.64 -0.25
N ARG A 61 -17.85 -15.90 0.16
CA ARG A 61 -19.02 -16.69 0.51
C ARG A 61 -19.31 -16.74 2.02
N LYS A 62 -18.45 -16.12 2.82
CA LYS A 62 -18.53 -16.11 4.29
C LYS A 62 -18.16 -14.71 4.80
N ASP A 63 -18.71 -14.37 5.96
CA ASP A 63 -18.32 -13.17 6.68
C ASP A 63 -16.83 -13.20 7.06
N ALA A 64 -16.25 -12.02 7.14
CA ALA A 64 -14.85 -11.83 7.48
C ALA A 64 -14.62 -11.92 8.98
N ASP A 65 -13.63 -12.73 9.38
CA ASP A 65 -13.07 -12.67 10.74
C ASP A 65 -12.19 -11.42 10.91
N ARG A 66 -11.65 -10.89 9.81
CA ARG A 66 -10.83 -9.69 9.77
C ARG A 66 -11.28 -8.79 8.65
N LYS A 67 -11.55 -7.54 9.01
CA LYS A 67 -11.97 -6.49 8.09
C LYS A 67 -10.91 -5.40 8.01
N ASP A 68 -10.82 -4.77 6.86
CA ASP A 68 -10.03 -3.58 6.65
C ASP A 68 -10.73 -2.33 7.27
N PRO A 69 -10.09 -1.15 7.26
CA PRO A 69 -10.69 0.06 7.81
C PRO A 69 -12.00 0.49 7.14
N LEU A 70 -12.29 0.03 5.94
CA LEU A 70 -13.56 0.28 5.23
C LEU A 70 -14.64 -0.78 5.51
N GLY A 71 -14.34 -1.75 6.38
CA GLY A 71 -15.25 -2.81 6.75
C GLY A 71 -15.33 -3.97 5.76
N SER A 72 -14.52 -3.97 4.71
CA SER A 72 -14.42 -5.04 3.73
C SER A 72 -13.55 -6.18 4.24
N TYR A 73 -13.72 -7.38 3.67
CA TYR A 73 -12.86 -8.52 3.98
C TYR A 73 -11.40 -8.15 3.64
N ASP A 74 -10.49 -8.24 4.61
CA ASP A 74 -9.10 -7.83 4.44
C ASP A 74 -8.30 -8.87 3.64
N PHE A 75 -8.59 -8.95 2.33
CA PHE A 75 -7.89 -9.84 1.41
C PHE A 75 -6.40 -9.54 1.40
N ASN A 76 -6.03 -8.25 1.40
CA ASN A 76 -4.63 -7.83 1.38
C ASN A 76 -3.82 -8.48 2.50
N SER A 77 -4.28 -8.39 3.75
CA SER A 77 -3.58 -8.99 4.89
C SER A 77 -3.44 -10.50 4.85
N TYR A 78 -4.36 -11.20 4.18
CA TYR A 78 -4.32 -12.65 4.10
C TYR A 78 -3.53 -13.18 2.90
N ALA A 79 -3.46 -12.44 1.83
CA ALA A 79 -2.98 -12.89 0.54
C ALA A 79 -1.64 -12.31 0.13
N GLN A 80 -1.31 -11.10 0.59
CA GLN A 80 -0.09 -10.41 0.18
C GLN A 80 1.16 -11.18 0.61
N VAL A 81 2.05 -11.43 -0.33
CA VAL A 81 3.35 -12.07 -0.09
C VAL A 81 4.51 -11.09 -0.25
N THR A 82 4.38 -10.12 -1.13
CA THR A 82 5.33 -9.02 -1.29
C THR A 82 4.59 -7.74 -1.67
N SER A 83 5.13 -6.63 -1.20
CA SER A 83 4.78 -5.28 -1.65
C SER A 83 6.07 -4.52 -1.89
N PHE A 84 6.21 -3.91 -3.04
CA PHE A 84 7.41 -3.20 -3.42
C PHE A 84 7.07 -1.86 -4.07
N VAL A 85 7.56 -0.79 -3.47
CA VAL A 85 7.33 0.59 -3.94
C VAL A 85 8.56 1.08 -4.68
N THR A 86 8.33 1.63 -5.85
CA THR A 86 9.31 2.40 -6.64
C THR A 86 8.71 3.76 -7.01
N PRO A 87 9.47 4.69 -7.60
CA PRO A 87 8.90 5.95 -8.03
C PRO A 87 7.63 5.77 -8.86
N GLU A 88 6.52 6.39 -8.42
CA GLU A 88 5.21 6.38 -9.09
C GLU A 88 4.57 4.98 -9.27
N LEU A 89 5.07 3.95 -8.60
CA LEU A 89 4.61 2.56 -8.79
C LEU A 89 4.62 1.79 -7.48
N CYS A 90 3.54 1.02 -7.24
CA CYS A 90 3.50 -0.06 -6.27
C CYS A 90 3.26 -1.39 -6.97
N THR A 91 4.02 -2.42 -6.61
CA THR A 91 3.89 -3.78 -7.10
C THR A 91 3.57 -4.72 -5.95
N ASP A 92 2.37 -5.26 -5.94
CA ASP A 92 1.90 -6.20 -4.92
C ASP A 92 1.72 -7.59 -5.50
N LYS A 93 2.22 -8.62 -4.81
CA LYS A 93 1.97 -10.01 -5.18
C LYS A 93 1.12 -10.68 -4.12
N TYR A 94 0.10 -11.39 -4.57
CA TYR A 94 -0.87 -12.10 -3.73
C TYR A 94 -0.85 -13.59 -4.01
N ARG A 95 -0.94 -14.39 -2.94
CA ARG A 95 -1.02 -15.84 -3.03
C ARG A 95 -2.45 -16.31 -2.73
N LEU A 96 -3.07 -16.97 -3.71
CA LEU A 96 -4.42 -17.50 -3.65
C LEU A 96 -4.45 -18.94 -3.07
N GLY A 97 -3.89 -19.11 -1.88
CA GLY A 97 -3.68 -20.39 -1.26
C GLY A 97 -4.95 -21.04 -0.68
N LYS A 98 -4.79 -22.29 -0.17
CA LYS A 98 -5.87 -23.07 0.45
C LYS A 98 -6.56 -22.35 1.63
N THR A 99 -5.84 -21.49 2.34
CA THR A 99 -6.37 -20.72 3.47
C THR A 99 -7.49 -19.78 3.03
N LEU A 100 -7.30 -19.04 1.93
CA LEU A 100 -8.31 -18.13 1.37
C LEU A 100 -9.55 -18.90 0.91
N LYS A 101 -9.37 -20.03 0.23
CA LYS A 101 -10.47 -20.92 -0.19
C LYS A 101 -11.28 -21.42 1.02
N LYS A 102 -10.61 -21.84 2.10
CA LYS A 102 -11.27 -22.26 3.34
C LYS A 102 -12.04 -21.13 4.03
N ARG A 103 -11.52 -19.90 3.93
CA ARG A 103 -12.17 -18.68 4.43
C ARG A 103 -13.34 -18.23 3.56
N GLY A 104 -13.54 -18.81 2.40
CA GLY A 104 -14.70 -18.60 1.53
C GLY A 104 -14.44 -17.77 0.29
N LEU A 105 -13.17 -17.42 -0.03
CA LEU A 105 -12.88 -16.77 -1.30
C LEU A 105 -13.13 -17.73 -2.48
N ASN A 106 -13.93 -17.29 -3.43
CA ASN A 106 -14.18 -17.99 -4.68
C ASN A 106 -13.07 -17.69 -5.69
N VAL A 107 -11.92 -18.32 -5.49
CA VAL A 107 -10.71 -18.07 -6.30
C VAL A 107 -10.94 -18.39 -7.77
N THR A 108 -11.75 -19.38 -8.10
CA THR A 108 -11.99 -19.77 -9.50
C THR A 108 -12.73 -18.67 -10.25
N ASP A 109 -13.83 -18.18 -9.70
CA ASP A 109 -14.62 -17.11 -10.34
C ASP A 109 -13.85 -15.79 -10.36
N MET A 110 -13.05 -15.53 -9.30
CA MET A 110 -12.16 -14.37 -9.24
C MET A 110 -11.16 -14.37 -10.40
N LEU A 111 -10.47 -15.50 -10.65
CA LEU A 111 -9.48 -15.59 -11.72
C LEU A 111 -10.10 -15.52 -13.12
N VAL A 112 -11.29 -16.06 -13.30
CA VAL A 112 -12.01 -15.99 -14.58
C VAL A 112 -12.46 -14.56 -14.91
N ASN A 113 -12.74 -13.75 -13.87
CA ASN A 113 -13.22 -12.37 -14.05
C ASN A 113 -12.17 -11.31 -13.65
N LEU A 114 -10.89 -11.62 -13.77
CA LEU A 114 -9.81 -10.73 -13.31
C LEU A 114 -9.84 -9.37 -14.00
N ASP A 115 -10.14 -9.33 -15.31
CA ASP A 115 -10.27 -8.09 -16.07
C ASP A 115 -11.48 -7.24 -15.60
N GLY A 116 -12.59 -7.89 -15.23
CA GLY A 116 -13.75 -7.21 -14.64
C GLY A 116 -13.42 -6.59 -13.27
N ILE A 117 -12.73 -7.35 -12.41
CA ILE A 117 -12.24 -6.87 -11.11
C ILE A 117 -11.30 -5.68 -11.29
N GLU A 118 -10.38 -5.74 -12.24
CA GLU A 118 -9.48 -4.63 -12.59
C GLU A 118 -10.26 -3.37 -12.98
N ALA A 119 -11.28 -3.52 -13.84
CA ALA A 119 -12.10 -2.40 -14.26
C ALA A 119 -12.87 -1.77 -13.08
N ASP A 120 -13.46 -2.60 -12.22
CA ASP A 120 -14.20 -2.15 -11.03
C ASP A 120 -13.28 -1.43 -10.03
N ILE A 121 -12.06 -1.93 -9.82
CA ILE A 121 -11.05 -1.27 -8.98
C ILE A 121 -10.71 0.12 -9.54
N ASN A 122 -10.42 0.22 -10.84
CA ASN A 122 -10.07 1.49 -11.46
C ASN A 122 -11.23 2.48 -11.40
N GLN A 123 -12.46 2.03 -11.60
CA GLN A 123 -13.65 2.87 -11.49
C GLN A 123 -13.86 3.37 -10.05
N MET A 124 -13.68 2.49 -9.07
CA MET A 124 -13.80 2.84 -7.64
C MET A 124 -12.76 3.87 -7.23
N ILE A 125 -11.50 3.67 -7.60
CA ILE A 125 -10.41 4.61 -7.33
C ILE A 125 -10.69 5.97 -7.98
N ALA A 126 -11.12 5.99 -9.23
CA ALA A 126 -11.49 7.23 -9.91
C ALA A 126 -12.58 8.00 -9.15
N GLY A 127 -13.58 7.30 -8.61
CA GLY A 127 -14.60 7.89 -7.75
C GLY A 127 -14.06 8.43 -6.43
N TRP A 128 -13.14 7.71 -5.78
CA TRP A 128 -12.52 8.15 -4.53
C TRP A 128 -11.59 9.35 -4.68
N LEU A 129 -10.96 9.48 -5.84
CA LEU A 129 -10.02 10.57 -6.16
C LEU A 129 -10.69 11.75 -6.91
N ALA A 130 -12.01 11.71 -7.13
CA ALA A 130 -12.72 12.78 -7.84
C ALA A 130 -12.59 14.15 -7.15
N GLU A 131 -12.54 14.14 -5.82
CA GLU A 131 -12.31 15.32 -5.00
C GLU A 131 -11.03 15.15 -4.17
N PRO A 132 -10.16 16.17 -4.13
CA PRO A 132 -8.95 16.13 -3.29
C PRO A 132 -9.29 16.02 -1.81
N THR A 133 -8.63 15.09 -1.11
CA THR A 133 -8.84 14.85 0.31
C THR A 133 -7.51 14.76 1.06
N PRO A 134 -7.47 15.17 2.35
CA PRO A 134 -6.24 15.18 3.13
C PRO A 134 -5.77 13.78 3.50
N VAL A 135 -4.46 13.63 3.55
CA VAL A 135 -3.73 12.47 4.05
C VAL A 135 -2.76 12.93 5.13
N ALA A 136 -2.63 12.19 6.21
CA ALA A 136 -1.74 12.52 7.31
C ALA A 136 -0.99 11.30 7.82
N MET A 137 0.14 11.54 8.46
CA MET A 137 0.84 10.52 9.24
C MET A 137 0.62 10.79 10.73
N ARG A 138 -0.18 9.96 11.39
CA ARG A 138 -0.35 10.02 12.83
C ARG A 138 0.76 9.25 13.53
N LEU A 139 1.42 9.90 14.47
CA LEU A 139 2.49 9.33 15.30
C LEU A 139 1.98 9.10 16.71
N GLU A 140 2.27 7.95 17.31
CA GLU A 140 1.95 7.67 18.71
C GLU A 140 3.08 8.07 19.68
N GLY A 141 4.25 8.48 19.14
CA GLY A 141 5.39 8.96 19.89
C GLY A 141 6.52 9.42 18.99
N GLU A 142 7.63 9.86 19.60
CA GLU A 142 8.79 10.42 18.89
C GLU A 142 9.89 9.40 18.62
N ALA A 143 9.85 8.22 19.28
CA ALA A 143 10.86 7.20 19.11
C ALA A 143 10.77 6.49 17.77
N LEU A 144 11.89 5.97 17.27
CA LEU A 144 11.97 5.22 16.01
C LEU A 144 11.05 3.99 16.00
N THR A 145 10.79 3.40 17.15
CA THR A 145 9.97 2.19 17.31
C THR A 145 8.51 2.47 17.63
N ASP A 146 8.11 3.74 17.77
CA ASP A 146 6.73 4.09 18.05
C ASP A 146 5.84 3.86 16.83
N SER A 147 4.58 3.53 17.11
CA SER A 147 3.61 3.23 16.07
C SER A 147 3.31 4.46 15.21
N ARG A 148 3.18 4.22 13.92
CA ARG A 148 2.81 5.23 12.92
C ARG A 148 1.65 4.71 12.11
N TYR A 149 0.77 5.63 11.72
CA TYR A 149 -0.43 5.31 10.96
C TYR A 149 -0.57 6.29 9.80
N TRP A 150 -0.78 5.74 8.62
CA TRP A 150 -1.26 6.47 7.47
C TRP A 150 -2.76 6.69 7.65
N GLU A 151 -3.20 7.94 7.62
CA GLU A 151 -4.59 8.32 7.79
C GLU A 151 -5.06 9.10 6.57
N TRP A 152 -6.17 8.61 5.98
CA TRP A 152 -6.77 9.20 4.79
C TRP A 152 -8.22 9.57 5.07
N GLN A 153 -8.54 10.85 4.93
CA GLN A 153 -9.93 11.33 5.02
C GLN A 153 -10.63 11.06 3.69
N LEU A 154 -11.19 9.87 3.51
CA LEU A 154 -11.84 9.47 2.27
C LEU A 154 -13.03 10.37 1.92
N ASN A 155 -13.83 10.73 2.93
CA ASN A 155 -14.95 11.68 2.85
C ASN A 155 -15.24 12.27 4.25
N ALA A 156 -16.28 13.10 4.37
CA ALA A 156 -16.60 13.76 5.63
C ALA A 156 -16.78 12.81 6.83
N ASP A 157 -17.30 11.60 6.57
CA ASP A 157 -17.70 10.65 7.61
C ASP A 157 -16.71 9.47 7.75
N THR A 158 -15.72 9.33 6.85
CA THR A 158 -14.88 8.15 6.77
C THR A 158 -13.39 8.51 6.83
N LEU A 159 -12.78 8.20 7.98
CA LEU A 159 -11.32 8.21 8.15
C LEU A 159 -10.78 6.78 8.03
N VAL A 160 -9.91 6.56 7.07
CA VAL A 160 -9.15 5.32 6.90
C VAL A 160 -7.85 5.44 7.69
N SER A 161 -7.55 4.47 8.55
CA SER A 161 -6.30 4.45 9.33
C SER A 161 -5.62 3.10 9.18
N ILE A 162 -4.38 3.10 8.70
CA ILE A 162 -3.58 1.89 8.40
C ILE A 162 -2.22 2.00 9.10
N PRO A 163 -1.80 1.00 9.89
CA PRO A 163 -0.45 0.98 10.44
C PRO A 163 0.59 1.02 9.32
N CYS A 164 1.34 2.12 9.23
CA CYS A 164 2.39 2.30 8.24
C CYS A 164 3.39 3.37 8.69
N GLY A 165 4.68 3.09 8.51
CA GLY A 165 5.77 4.02 8.88
C GLY A 165 6.54 4.57 7.68
N GLY A 166 6.03 4.37 6.46
CA GLY A 166 6.69 4.83 5.24
C GLY A 166 6.43 6.31 4.92
N THR A 167 6.99 6.76 3.80
CA THR A 167 6.73 8.11 3.27
C THR A 167 5.43 8.11 2.46
N HIS A 168 4.61 9.15 2.60
CA HIS A 168 3.31 9.29 1.97
C HIS A 168 3.05 10.71 1.47
N ILE A 169 2.03 10.85 0.63
CA ILE A 169 1.48 12.15 0.22
C ILE A 169 0.78 12.83 1.40
N GLU A 170 0.55 14.13 1.31
CA GLU A 170 -0.22 14.93 2.28
C GLU A 170 -1.65 15.20 1.79
N ASN A 171 -1.90 15.03 0.49
CA ASN A 171 -3.21 15.23 -0.10
C ASN A 171 -3.36 14.38 -1.37
N THR A 172 -4.55 13.83 -1.63
CA THR A 172 -4.80 13.03 -2.82
C THR A 172 -4.70 13.81 -4.13
N SER A 173 -4.70 15.15 -4.11
CA SER A 173 -4.39 15.98 -5.29
C SER A 173 -2.99 15.76 -5.86
N GLU A 174 -2.08 15.19 -5.09
CA GLU A 174 -0.75 14.80 -5.58
C GLU A 174 -0.80 13.57 -6.50
N LEU A 175 -1.93 12.84 -6.48
CA LEU A 175 -2.23 11.72 -7.37
C LEU A 175 -3.20 12.23 -8.45
N LYS A 176 -2.71 12.60 -9.63
CA LYS A 176 -3.59 13.08 -10.70
C LYS A 176 -4.62 12.01 -11.11
N SER A 177 -4.15 10.79 -11.34
CA SER A 177 -4.97 9.58 -11.47
C SER A 177 -4.13 8.33 -11.16
N LEU A 178 -4.81 7.22 -10.88
CA LEU A 178 -4.19 5.92 -10.71
C LEU A 178 -4.65 4.95 -11.80
N SER A 179 -3.78 4.04 -12.19
CA SER A 179 -4.09 2.91 -13.05
C SER A 179 -3.65 1.63 -12.36
N VAL A 180 -4.61 0.76 -12.09
CA VAL A 180 -4.36 -0.58 -11.54
C VAL A 180 -4.43 -1.60 -12.66
N LYS A 181 -3.42 -2.49 -12.71
CA LYS A 181 -3.39 -3.65 -13.59
C LYS A 181 -3.28 -4.92 -12.75
N LEU A 182 -4.17 -5.88 -13.02
CA LEU A 182 -4.12 -7.21 -12.43
C LEU A 182 -3.59 -8.22 -13.44
N THR A 183 -2.66 -9.06 -13.02
CA THR A 183 -2.10 -10.12 -13.88
C THR A 183 -2.06 -11.43 -13.12
N GLN A 184 -2.63 -12.48 -13.70
CA GLN A 184 -2.42 -13.82 -13.19
C GLN A 184 -1.01 -14.28 -13.56
N LEU A 185 -0.19 -14.58 -12.54
CA LEU A 185 1.18 -15.08 -12.75
C LEU A 185 1.21 -16.60 -12.93
N ASP A 186 0.38 -17.30 -12.14
CA ASP A 186 0.18 -18.75 -12.20
C ASP A 186 -1.17 -19.12 -11.52
N ASP A 187 -1.41 -20.42 -11.29
CA ASP A 187 -2.66 -20.92 -10.69
C ASP A 187 -2.89 -20.46 -9.23
N GLN A 188 -1.88 -19.91 -8.59
CA GLN A 188 -1.93 -19.53 -7.18
C GLN A 188 -1.49 -18.09 -6.91
N HIS A 189 -1.02 -17.35 -7.91
CA HIS A 189 -0.51 -16.01 -7.71
C HIS A 189 -1.08 -15.03 -8.72
N ILE A 190 -1.43 -13.87 -8.20
CA ILE A 190 -1.72 -12.67 -9.00
C ILE A 190 -0.77 -11.55 -8.60
N GLU A 191 -0.53 -10.66 -9.54
CA GLU A 191 0.20 -9.41 -9.32
C GLU A 191 -0.74 -8.24 -9.56
N MET A 192 -0.64 -7.23 -8.71
CA MET A 192 -1.29 -5.93 -8.89
C MET A 192 -0.21 -4.87 -9.07
N LEU A 193 -0.23 -4.22 -10.21
CA LEU A 193 0.58 -3.04 -10.49
C LEU A 193 -0.30 -1.80 -10.33
N THR A 194 0.13 -0.88 -9.48
CA THR A 194 -0.56 0.40 -9.27
C THR A 194 0.35 1.53 -9.72
N HIS A 195 0.03 2.13 -10.85
CA HIS A 195 0.75 3.25 -11.44
C HIS A 195 0.10 4.58 -11.10
N VAL A 196 0.90 5.54 -10.71
CA VAL A 196 0.50 6.95 -10.63
C VAL A 196 0.69 7.59 -12.01
N ILE A 197 -0.39 8.16 -12.55
CA ILE A 197 -0.38 8.90 -13.82
C ILE A 197 -0.31 10.39 -13.49
N ARG A 198 0.70 11.07 -14.03
CA ARG A 198 0.93 12.52 -13.85
C ARG A 198 0.24 13.35 -14.91
#